data_2b967460642e892829282f437dda90d3
#
_entry.id   2b967460642e892829282f437dda90d3
#
_cell.length_a   1.000
_cell.length_b   1.000
_cell.length_c   1.000
_cell.angle_alpha   90.00
_cell.angle_beta   90.00
_cell.angle_gamma   90.00
#
_symmetry.space_group_name_H-M   'P 1'
#
loop_
_entity.id
_entity.type
_entity.pdbx_description
1 polymer ?
#
loop_
_entity_poly.entity_id
_entity_poly.type
_entity_poly.pdbx_seq_one_letter_code
_entity_poly.pdbx_strand_id
1 'polypeptide(L)'
;MNCIHFLNTGASDCIILESDGHFAMVDAAEDTEYPPDKPALKYRGYEEEICAYLHKNCSDENGIVTLDFVLGTHAHSDHIGGFDTVIHDDRVVVKKAFLKPYVESGTNLFERTQWDNKEVYNQMRDALINKNVPIYTDFDGYSFKMGVFQI
;
A
#
# COMPACT_ATOMS: atom_id res chain seq x y z
N MET A 1 4.63 19.33 9.83
CA MET A 1 4.48 19.88 8.46
C MET A 1 3.20 19.31 7.89
N ASN A 2 2.56 19.98 6.94
CA ASN A 2 1.35 19.45 6.27
C ASN A 2 1.65 19.41 4.78
N CYS A 3 1.81 18.22 4.22
CA CYS A 3 2.10 18.03 2.79
C CYS A 3 1.61 16.67 2.27
N ILE A 4 1.62 16.56 0.96
CA ILE A 4 1.35 15.33 0.22
C ILE A 4 2.60 15.04 -0.61
N HIS A 5 3.17 13.86 -0.42
CA HIS A 5 4.35 13.42 -1.15
C HIS A 5 3.90 12.47 -2.26
N PHE A 6 4.17 12.83 -3.50
CA PHE A 6 4.03 11.94 -4.65
C PHE A 6 5.39 11.32 -4.93
N LEU A 7 5.55 10.04 -4.75
CA LEU A 7 6.81 9.37 -5.03
C LEU A 7 6.94 9.11 -6.54
N ASN A 8 8.16 9.22 -7.04
CA ASN A 8 8.44 8.91 -8.45
C ASN A 8 8.61 7.40 -8.63
N THR A 9 7.52 6.72 -8.87
CA THR A 9 7.42 5.27 -9.03
C THR A 9 7.09 4.86 -10.48
N GLY A 10 7.47 5.69 -11.46
CA GLY A 10 7.26 5.38 -12.87
C GLY A 10 5.79 5.41 -13.29
N ALA A 11 5.27 4.27 -13.71
CA ALA A 11 3.87 4.13 -14.16
C ALA A 11 2.93 3.66 -13.03
N SER A 12 3.41 3.65 -11.80
CA SER A 12 2.68 3.19 -10.62
C SER A 12 2.45 4.31 -9.61
N ASP A 13 1.59 4.10 -8.63
CA ASP A 13 1.20 5.12 -7.67
C ASP A 13 1.68 4.81 -6.24
N CYS A 14 2.29 5.82 -5.60
CA CYS A 14 2.59 5.80 -4.17
C CYS A 14 2.53 7.22 -3.63
N ILE A 15 1.60 7.45 -2.70
CA ILE A 15 1.33 8.77 -2.12
C ILE A 15 1.46 8.66 -0.60
N ILE A 16 2.22 9.58 0.01
CA ILE A 16 2.30 9.68 1.47
C ILE A 16 1.66 11.00 1.89
N LEU A 17 0.75 10.89 2.84
CA LEU A 17 0.13 12.04 3.50
C LEU A 17 0.89 12.32 4.79
N GLU A 18 1.30 13.56 4.99
CA GLU A 18 1.93 14.03 6.23
C GLU A 18 1.14 15.19 6.81
N SER A 19 0.75 15.09 8.07
CA SER A 19 0.13 16.19 8.79
C SER A 19 0.42 16.13 10.28
N ASP A 20 1.08 17.19 10.79
CA ASP A 20 1.34 17.40 12.22
C ASP A 20 2.04 16.19 12.90
N GLY A 21 2.97 15.53 12.19
CA GLY A 21 3.68 14.35 12.66
C GLY A 21 2.92 13.03 12.50
N HIS A 22 1.76 13.07 11.85
CA HIS A 22 0.99 11.90 11.44
C HIS A 22 1.29 11.56 9.98
N PHE A 23 1.40 10.28 9.68
CA PHE A 23 1.65 9.77 8.33
C PHE A 23 0.62 8.74 7.92
N ALA A 24 0.27 8.73 6.65
CA ALA A 24 -0.52 7.68 6.03
C ALA A 24 -0.02 7.42 4.61
N MET A 25 -0.39 6.27 4.05
CA MET A 25 0.07 5.89 2.73
C MET A 25 -1.10 5.42 1.87
N VAL A 26 -1.18 5.93 0.66
CA VAL A 26 -2.16 5.53 -0.36
C VAL A 26 -1.38 4.92 -1.51
N ASP A 27 -1.67 3.67 -1.80
CA ASP A 27 -0.96 2.80 -2.73
C ASP A 27 0.56 2.68 -2.45
N ALA A 28 1.18 1.65 -2.96
CA ALA A 28 2.56 1.25 -2.66
C ALA A 28 3.35 0.86 -3.93
N ALA A 29 2.87 1.33 -5.07
CA ALA A 29 3.47 1.06 -6.38
C ALA A 29 3.56 -0.44 -6.74
N GLU A 30 4.38 -0.73 -7.76
CA GLU A 30 4.55 -2.04 -8.35
C GLU A 30 5.37 -2.97 -7.44
N ASP A 31 5.07 -4.25 -7.49
CA ASP A 31 5.82 -5.33 -6.85
C ASP A 31 7.10 -5.67 -7.61
N THR A 32 8.12 -6.10 -6.91
CA THR A 32 9.34 -6.67 -7.50
C THR A 32 9.19 -8.16 -7.82
N GLU A 33 8.32 -8.87 -7.11
CA GLU A 33 8.06 -10.29 -7.30
C GLU A 33 6.92 -10.52 -8.28
N TYR A 34 7.21 -11.20 -9.38
CA TYR A 34 6.21 -11.57 -10.38
C TYR A 34 5.89 -13.07 -10.34
N PRO A 35 4.63 -13.46 -10.51
CA PRO A 35 4.30 -14.86 -10.76
C PRO A 35 5.05 -15.36 -11.99
N PRO A 36 5.77 -16.51 -11.91
CA PRO A 36 6.57 -17.03 -13.02
C PRO A 36 5.78 -17.35 -14.29
N ASP A 37 4.50 -17.59 -14.14
CA ASP A 37 3.56 -17.90 -15.22
C ASP A 37 2.95 -16.67 -15.89
N LYS A 38 3.27 -15.46 -15.41
CA LYS A 38 2.75 -14.19 -15.94
C LYS A 38 3.88 -13.26 -16.43
N PRO A 39 4.63 -13.66 -17.48
CA PRO A 39 5.82 -12.94 -17.91
C PRO A 39 5.57 -11.55 -18.53
N ALA A 40 4.30 -11.20 -18.79
CA ALA A 40 3.94 -9.88 -19.32
C ALA A 40 4.03 -8.76 -18.27
N LEU A 41 4.09 -9.10 -16.98
CA LEU A 41 4.07 -8.17 -15.85
C LEU A 41 5.48 -7.77 -15.36
N LYS A 42 6.43 -7.63 -16.27
CA LYS A 42 7.81 -7.27 -15.91
C LYS A 42 7.99 -5.76 -15.75
N TYR A 43 7.27 -5.16 -14.84
CA TYR A 43 7.51 -3.79 -14.43
C TYR A 43 8.51 -3.77 -13.26
N ARG A 44 9.19 -2.65 -13.09
CA ARG A 44 10.11 -2.48 -11.96
C ARG A 44 9.32 -2.25 -10.68
N GLY A 45 9.59 -3.01 -9.64
CA GLY A 45 9.12 -2.74 -8.28
C GLY A 45 9.88 -1.60 -7.63
N TYR A 46 9.29 -0.99 -6.62
CA TYR A 46 9.82 0.19 -5.92
C TYR A 46 9.80 0.04 -4.39
N GLU A 47 9.59 -1.15 -3.86
CA GLU A 47 9.41 -1.40 -2.43
C GLU A 47 10.63 -0.95 -1.62
N GLU A 48 11.85 -1.20 -2.12
CA GLU A 48 13.08 -0.80 -1.44
C GLU A 48 13.19 0.73 -1.35
N GLU A 49 12.89 1.43 -2.45
CA GLU A 49 12.90 2.88 -2.49
C GLU A 49 11.83 3.49 -1.61
N ILE A 50 10.63 2.87 -1.56
CA ILE A 50 9.53 3.30 -0.69
C ILE A 50 9.92 3.14 0.77
N CYS A 51 10.41 1.96 1.18
CA CYS A 51 10.88 1.73 2.55
C CYS A 51 12.00 2.69 2.94
N ALA A 52 12.99 2.90 2.05
CA ALA A 52 14.06 3.86 2.30
C ALA A 52 13.54 5.30 2.46
N TYR A 53 12.54 5.68 1.67
CA TYR A 53 11.89 6.98 1.78
C TYR A 53 11.16 7.14 3.12
N LEU A 54 10.36 6.14 3.51
CA LEU A 54 9.64 6.12 4.77
C LEU A 54 10.61 6.25 5.96
N HIS A 55 11.67 5.45 5.99
CA HIS A 55 12.67 5.49 7.05
C HIS A 55 13.37 6.84 7.16
N LYS A 56 13.63 7.48 6.03
CA LYS A 56 14.34 8.77 6.01
C LYS A 56 13.45 9.94 6.41
N ASN A 57 12.18 9.93 6.02
CA ASN A 57 11.32 11.12 6.07
C ASN A 57 10.16 11.00 7.05
N CYS A 58 9.79 9.78 7.48
CA CYS A 58 8.59 9.53 8.27
C CYS A 58 8.87 8.84 9.62
N SER A 59 10.14 8.54 9.93
CA SER A 59 10.51 7.88 11.18
C SER A 59 10.57 8.86 12.35
N ASP A 60 10.26 8.34 13.52
CA ASP A 60 10.46 9.03 14.81
C ASP A 60 11.95 9.01 15.24
N GLU A 61 12.23 9.51 16.44
CA GLU A 61 13.57 9.52 17.04
C GLU A 61 14.18 8.13 17.28
N ASN A 62 13.36 7.09 17.32
CA ASN A 62 13.77 5.69 17.47
C ASN A 62 13.93 4.98 16.12
N GLY A 63 13.70 5.67 15.03
CA GLY A 63 13.76 5.13 13.67
C GLY A 63 12.51 4.31 13.27
N ILE A 64 11.40 4.47 13.99
CA ILE A 64 10.15 3.77 13.72
C ILE A 64 9.22 4.66 12.91
N VAL A 65 8.69 4.12 11.82
CA VAL A 65 7.66 4.72 10.99
C VAL A 65 6.29 4.27 11.49
N THR A 66 5.42 5.20 11.86
CA THR A 66 4.04 4.88 12.22
C THR A 66 3.09 5.43 11.17
N LEU A 67 2.40 4.54 10.47
CA LEU A 67 1.35 4.90 9.52
C LEU A 67 -0.01 4.81 10.20
N ASP A 68 -0.71 5.92 10.31
CA ASP A 68 -2.05 5.97 10.92
C ASP A 68 -3.04 5.12 10.11
N PHE A 69 -2.83 5.05 8.80
CA PHE A 69 -3.49 4.08 7.94
C PHE A 69 -2.68 3.83 6.66
N VAL A 70 -2.97 2.70 6.03
CA VAL A 70 -2.65 2.43 4.63
C VAL A 70 -3.95 2.24 3.85
N LEU A 71 -3.96 2.62 2.58
CA LEU A 71 -5.11 2.50 1.70
C LEU A 71 -4.69 1.90 0.38
N GLY A 72 -5.18 0.71 0.07
CA GLY A 72 -5.09 0.12 -1.26
C GLY A 72 -6.32 0.50 -2.07
N THR A 73 -6.15 1.32 -3.11
CA THR A 73 -7.27 1.83 -3.90
C THR A 73 -7.98 0.73 -4.67
N HIS A 74 -7.22 -0.17 -5.28
CA HIS A 74 -7.73 -1.35 -5.99
C HIS A 74 -6.62 -2.39 -6.19
N ALA A 75 -7.03 -3.62 -6.50
CA ALA A 75 -6.14 -4.77 -6.58
C ALA A 75 -5.40 -4.87 -7.93
N HIS A 76 -4.62 -3.86 -8.28
CA HIS A 76 -3.64 -3.93 -9.35
C HIS A 76 -2.24 -3.84 -8.76
N SER A 77 -1.27 -4.52 -9.36
CA SER A 77 0.10 -4.58 -8.84
C SER A 77 0.78 -3.21 -8.81
N ASP A 78 0.53 -2.36 -9.79
CA ASP A 78 1.03 -0.98 -9.86
C ASP A 78 0.42 -0.03 -8.81
N HIS A 79 -0.49 -0.52 -7.99
CA HIS A 79 -1.09 0.19 -6.86
C HIS A 79 -0.79 -0.45 -5.52
N ILE A 80 -1.05 -1.74 -5.37
CA ILE A 80 -0.91 -2.41 -4.06
C ILE A 80 0.25 -3.40 -3.98
N GLY A 81 1.01 -3.59 -5.07
CA GLY A 81 2.05 -4.60 -5.15
C GLY A 81 3.10 -4.51 -4.05
N GLY A 82 3.60 -3.31 -3.76
CA GLY A 82 4.65 -3.13 -2.76
C GLY A 82 4.19 -3.10 -1.30
N PHE A 83 2.90 -3.23 -1.00
CA PHE A 83 2.41 -3.12 0.39
C PHE A 83 2.87 -4.24 1.30
N ASP A 84 2.97 -5.45 0.82
CA ASP A 84 3.39 -6.58 1.67
C ASP A 84 4.81 -6.37 2.21
N THR A 85 5.74 -5.90 1.38
CA THR A 85 7.10 -5.52 1.78
C THR A 85 7.10 -4.37 2.78
N VAL A 86 6.34 -3.31 2.53
CA VAL A 86 6.22 -2.17 3.45
C VAL A 86 5.65 -2.59 4.81
N ILE A 87 4.60 -3.43 4.82
CA ILE A 87 3.95 -3.91 6.05
C ILE A 87 4.86 -4.86 6.83
N HIS A 88 5.64 -5.69 6.14
CA HIS A 88 6.58 -6.61 6.77
C HIS A 88 7.87 -5.94 7.28
N ASP A 89 8.19 -4.72 6.87
CA ASP A 89 9.35 -4.00 7.40
C ASP A 89 9.22 -3.83 8.93
N ASP A 90 10.24 -4.30 9.66
CA ASP A 90 10.22 -4.32 11.13
C ASP A 90 10.21 -2.92 11.77
N ARG A 91 10.54 -1.89 10.99
CA ARG A 91 10.50 -0.49 11.43
C ARG A 91 9.22 0.23 11.01
N VAL A 92 8.28 -0.46 10.37
CA VAL A 92 7.00 0.12 9.95
C VAL A 92 5.87 -0.47 10.80
N VAL A 93 5.11 0.42 11.41
CA VAL A 93 3.91 0.09 12.20
C VAL A 93 2.69 0.67 11.48
N VAL A 94 1.77 -0.19 11.09
CA VAL A 94 0.50 0.21 10.47
C VAL A 94 -0.61 0.07 11.50
N LYS A 95 -1.37 1.15 11.77
CA LYS A 95 -2.46 1.11 12.77
C LYS A 95 -3.76 0.53 12.24
N LYS A 96 -4.07 0.76 10.96
CA LYS A 96 -5.25 0.23 10.27
C LYS A 96 -5.05 0.25 8.75
N ALA A 97 -5.83 -0.55 8.05
CA ALA A 97 -5.81 -0.59 6.60
C ALA A 97 -7.22 -0.46 6.02
N PHE A 98 -7.29 0.21 4.87
CA PHE A 98 -8.47 0.22 4.01
C PHE A 98 -8.12 -0.56 2.75
N LEU A 99 -8.82 -1.66 2.51
CA LEU A 99 -8.56 -2.54 1.38
C LEU A 99 -9.89 -3.06 0.84
N LYS A 100 -10.25 -2.61 -0.35
CA LYS A 100 -11.46 -3.09 -1.02
C LYS A 100 -11.32 -4.58 -1.36
N PRO A 101 -12.32 -5.42 -1.03
CA PRO A 101 -12.24 -6.84 -1.32
C PRO A 101 -12.04 -7.11 -2.81
N TYR A 102 -11.12 -7.99 -3.16
CA TYR A 102 -11.01 -8.51 -4.50
C TYR A 102 -12.17 -9.44 -4.82
N VAL A 103 -12.90 -9.15 -5.88
CA VAL A 103 -14.05 -9.93 -6.32
C VAL A 103 -13.80 -10.44 -7.74
N GLU A 104 -13.42 -11.71 -7.85
CA GLU A 104 -13.04 -12.33 -9.13
C GLU A 104 -14.13 -12.23 -10.21
N SER A 105 -15.40 -12.27 -9.82
CA SER A 105 -16.53 -12.09 -10.75
C SER A 105 -16.63 -10.66 -11.32
N GLY A 106 -15.97 -9.70 -10.70
CA GLY A 106 -15.90 -8.31 -11.17
C GLY A 106 -14.81 -8.07 -12.22
N THR A 107 -13.93 -9.07 -12.47
CA THR A 107 -12.83 -8.96 -13.43
C THR A 107 -13.12 -9.74 -14.70
N ASN A 108 -12.57 -9.31 -15.82
CA ASN A 108 -12.69 -10.04 -17.08
C ASN A 108 -11.67 -11.20 -17.15
N LEU A 109 -11.83 -12.06 -18.15
CA LEU A 109 -10.96 -13.23 -18.31
C LEU A 109 -9.50 -12.85 -18.58
N PHE A 110 -9.25 -11.76 -19.30
CA PHE A 110 -7.89 -11.29 -19.58
C PHE A 110 -7.18 -10.88 -18.30
N GLU A 111 -7.78 -10.05 -17.46
CA GLU A 111 -7.23 -9.66 -16.18
C GLU A 111 -6.90 -10.89 -15.29
N ARG A 112 -7.84 -11.84 -15.18
CA ARG A 112 -7.67 -13.05 -14.36
C ARG A 112 -6.53 -13.97 -14.83
N THR A 113 -6.22 -13.95 -16.12
CA THR A 113 -5.22 -14.85 -16.72
C THR A 113 -3.88 -14.17 -17.00
N GLN A 114 -3.84 -12.86 -17.17
CA GLN A 114 -2.65 -12.12 -17.57
C GLN A 114 -2.09 -11.23 -16.44
N TRP A 115 -2.93 -10.83 -15.50
CA TRP A 115 -2.54 -9.98 -14.38
C TRP A 115 -2.57 -10.75 -13.06
N ASP A 116 -1.84 -10.26 -12.09
CA ASP A 116 -1.64 -10.85 -10.77
C ASP A 116 -2.49 -10.20 -9.65
N ASN A 117 -3.62 -9.60 -10.05
CA ASN A 117 -4.50 -8.86 -9.14
C ASN A 117 -4.89 -9.64 -7.88
N LYS A 118 -5.17 -10.94 -8.03
CA LYS A 118 -5.51 -11.81 -6.91
C LYS A 118 -4.33 -12.07 -6.00
N GLU A 119 -3.18 -12.26 -6.59
CA GLU A 119 -1.93 -12.54 -5.90
C GLU A 119 -1.52 -11.34 -5.03
N VAL A 120 -1.41 -10.14 -5.61
CA VAL A 120 -1.04 -8.93 -4.85
C VAL A 120 -2.08 -8.54 -3.80
N TYR A 121 -3.37 -8.76 -4.08
CA TYR A 121 -4.41 -8.61 -3.06
C TYR A 121 -4.20 -9.55 -1.87
N ASN A 122 -3.90 -10.82 -2.13
CA ASN A 122 -3.66 -11.78 -1.09
C ASN A 122 -2.38 -11.46 -0.32
N GLN A 123 -1.30 -11.06 -0.98
CA GLN A 123 -0.03 -10.65 -0.36
C GLN A 123 -0.27 -9.51 0.63
N MET A 124 -0.91 -8.43 0.21
CA MET A 124 -1.22 -7.29 1.10
C MET A 124 -2.14 -7.72 2.26
N ARG A 125 -3.23 -8.44 1.97
CA ARG A 125 -4.16 -8.92 3.00
C ARG A 125 -3.47 -9.80 4.03
N ASP A 126 -2.67 -10.76 3.58
CA ASP A 126 -2.00 -11.72 4.47
C ASP A 126 -0.90 -11.03 5.30
N ALA A 127 -0.18 -10.05 4.73
CA ALA A 127 0.76 -9.21 5.47
C ALA A 127 0.06 -8.44 6.60
N LEU A 128 -1.10 -7.83 6.32
CA LEU A 128 -1.91 -7.13 7.32
C LEU A 128 -2.40 -8.08 8.43
N ILE A 129 -2.88 -9.26 8.07
CA ILE A 129 -3.32 -10.29 9.04
C ILE A 129 -2.14 -10.73 9.90
N ASN A 130 -0.99 -11.01 9.32
CA ASN A 130 0.22 -11.46 10.04
C ASN A 130 0.71 -10.42 11.05
N LYS A 131 0.55 -9.15 10.77
CA LYS A 131 0.90 -8.04 11.66
C LYS A 131 -0.28 -7.62 12.59
N ASN A 132 -1.41 -8.33 12.55
CA ASN A 132 -2.63 -8.03 13.32
C ASN A 132 -3.18 -6.62 13.06
N VAL A 133 -3.10 -6.13 11.83
CA VAL A 133 -3.63 -4.82 11.45
C VAL A 133 -5.12 -4.94 11.14
N PRO A 134 -5.99 -4.11 11.73
CA PRO A 134 -7.41 -4.06 11.40
C PRO A 134 -7.63 -3.67 9.93
N ILE A 135 -8.46 -4.45 9.22
CA ILE A 135 -8.78 -4.23 7.80
C ILE A 135 -10.23 -3.77 7.68
N TYR A 136 -10.43 -2.62 7.05
CA TYR A 136 -11.73 -2.06 6.70
C TYR A 136 -11.95 -2.23 5.20
N THR A 137 -13.09 -2.75 4.80
CA THR A 137 -13.38 -3.14 3.41
C THR A 137 -14.25 -2.15 2.66
N ASP A 138 -14.79 -1.17 3.36
CA ASP A 138 -15.56 -0.06 2.78
C ASP A 138 -15.27 1.24 3.51
N PHE A 139 -15.68 2.34 2.88
CA PHE A 139 -15.57 3.69 3.44
C PHE A 139 -16.91 4.27 3.84
N ASP A 140 -18.01 3.55 3.63
CA ASP A 140 -19.36 4.03 3.90
C ASP A 140 -19.54 4.37 5.38
N GLY A 141 -19.76 5.64 5.66
CA GLY A 141 -19.88 6.16 7.02
C GLY A 141 -18.54 6.41 7.73
N TYR A 142 -17.40 6.11 7.11
CA TYR A 142 -16.09 6.47 7.65
C TYR A 142 -15.72 7.90 7.27
N SER A 143 -15.57 8.71 8.29
CA SER A 143 -14.96 10.03 8.17
C SER A 143 -14.12 10.27 9.41
N PHE A 144 -12.84 10.52 9.25
CA PHE A 144 -11.95 10.80 10.36
C PHE A 144 -10.92 11.87 9.97
N LYS A 145 -10.29 12.47 10.97
CA LYS A 145 -9.23 13.43 10.76
C LYS A 145 -7.87 12.80 10.97
N MET A 146 -6.92 13.18 10.12
CA MET A 146 -5.49 12.96 10.32
C MET A 146 -4.79 14.32 10.22
N GLY A 147 -4.47 14.93 11.36
CA GLY A 147 -4.00 16.31 11.40
C GLY A 147 -5.01 17.27 10.75
N VAL A 148 -4.62 17.95 9.68
CA VAL A 148 -5.50 18.86 8.92
C VAL A 148 -6.32 18.17 7.84
N PHE A 149 -5.99 16.93 7.50
CA PHE A 149 -6.73 16.19 6.48
C PHE A 149 -8.05 15.66 7.02
N GLN A 150 -9.11 15.80 6.23
CA GLN A 150 -10.37 15.11 6.41
C GLN A 150 -10.38 13.94 5.44
N ILE A 151 -10.41 12.73 5.98
CA ILE A 151 -10.44 11.49 5.21
C ILE A 151 -11.87 10.98 5.16
#